data_ac3c1808d0ba22a3703bde3ef79d069d
#
_entry.id   ac3c1808d0ba22a3703bde3ef79d069d
#
_cell.length_a   1.000
_cell.length_b   1.000
_cell.length_c   1.000
_cell.angle_alpha   90.00
_cell.angle_beta   90.00
_cell.angle_gamma   90.00
#
_symmetry.space_group_name_H-M   'P 1'
#
loop_
_entity.id
_entity.type
_entity.pdbx_description
1 polymer ?
#
loop_
_entity_poly.entity_id
_entity_poly.type
_entity_poly.pdbx_seq_one_letter_code
_entity_poly.pdbx_strand_id
1 'polypeptide(L)'
;MDIDLGDIFSSFFGGGSPFDSSRGKKSTRAVQGEDIRLNLTLTFEEAAFGCEKEIKYKRTENCPDCKGTGAKGGVTKTCTKCNGTGVVNSVKRTPLGQFSTQTVCPDCGGTGRIIVEKCPKCNGKGRISSEKTLKVVVPAGIDDGQRMTYYNEGEAGYNGGPAGSAVVFITVKPHKFFVRKGTDLYLDYPITMIQAALGCRVQIPTLKDSAELEIPAGTQSGTVFRIRNKGIKHLKLKEYGDLYVNVVVEVPQKLTAEQRDLLYKLDSTST
;
A
#
# COMPACT_ATOMS: atom_id res chain seq x y z
N MET A 1 39.09 -16.56 33.17
CA MET A 1 37.97 -16.35 32.26
C MET A 1 38.01 -17.46 31.24
N ASP A 2 37.46 -18.59 31.63
CA ASP A 2 37.41 -19.77 30.76
C ASP A 2 36.16 -19.63 29.87
N ILE A 3 36.38 -19.38 28.59
CA ILE A 3 35.34 -19.38 27.58
C ILE A 3 35.16 -20.84 27.18
N ASP A 4 34.05 -21.44 27.63
CA ASP A 4 33.70 -22.83 27.31
C ASP A 4 33.41 -22.96 25.81
N LEU A 5 34.35 -23.51 25.10
CA LEU A 5 34.24 -23.80 23.66
C LEU A 5 33.15 -24.84 23.33
N GLY A 6 32.59 -25.52 24.33
CA GLY A 6 31.51 -26.51 24.18
C GLY A 6 30.19 -25.89 23.79
N ASP A 7 29.87 -24.71 24.32
CA ASP A 7 28.59 -24.01 24.06
C ASP A 7 28.51 -23.38 22.66
N ILE A 8 29.65 -23.03 22.09
CA ILE A 8 29.70 -22.48 20.71
C ILE A 8 29.55 -23.61 19.69
N PHE A 9 30.05 -24.80 20.00
CA PHE A 9 29.98 -25.93 19.07
C PHE A 9 28.58 -26.58 19.05
N SER A 10 27.90 -26.62 20.18
CA SER A 10 26.50 -27.11 20.26
C SER A 10 25.51 -26.20 19.56
N SER A 11 25.73 -24.88 19.55
CA SER A 11 24.89 -23.89 18.82
C SER A 11 25.10 -23.97 17.31
N PHE A 12 26.26 -24.44 16.85
CA PHE A 12 26.59 -24.48 15.42
C PHE A 12 26.26 -25.81 14.74
N PHE A 13 26.33 -26.94 15.51
CA PHE A 13 26.09 -28.29 14.99
C PHE A 13 24.82 -28.98 15.48
N GLY A 14 24.16 -28.42 16.48
CA GLY A 14 22.93 -28.94 17.06
C GLY A 14 21.66 -28.23 16.60
N GLY A 15 21.23 -28.49 15.38
CA GLY A 15 19.85 -28.15 15.03
C GLY A 15 19.67 -27.14 13.91
N GLY A 16 19.49 -27.63 12.71
CA GLY A 16 18.84 -26.88 11.60
C GLY A 16 19.81 -26.43 10.52
N SER A 17 20.03 -27.29 9.54
CA SER A 17 20.67 -26.94 8.26
C SER A 17 19.94 -25.72 7.62
N PRO A 18 20.66 -24.61 7.33
CA PRO A 18 20.06 -23.46 6.61
C PRO A 18 19.84 -23.73 5.12
N PHE A 19 19.99 -24.98 4.67
CA PHE A 19 19.77 -25.41 3.30
C PHE A 19 18.54 -26.33 3.14
N ASP A 20 17.46 -26.09 3.89
CA ASP A 20 16.18 -26.66 3.51
C ASP A 20 15.50 -25.69 2.52
N SER A 21 15.97 -25.74 1.28
CA SER A 21 15.20 -25.28 0.14
C SER A 21 13.95 -26.16 0.07
N SER A 22 12.92 -25.73 0.77
CA SER A 22 11.59 -26.32 0.76
C SER A 22 10.95 -26.17 -0.62
N ARG A 23 11.49 -26.92 -1.63
CA ARG A 23 10.78 -27.18 -2.87
C ARG A 23 9.53 -27.97 -2.52
N GLY A 24 8.42 -27.24 -2.37
CA GLY A 24 7.08 -27.71 -2.70
C GLY A 24 6.62 -29.02 -2.05
N LYS A 25 6.69 -29.17 -0.72
CA LYS A 25 5.78 -30.11 -0.04
C LYS A 25 4.36 -29.59 -0.18
N LYS A 26 3.62 -30.07 -1.19
CA LYS A 26 2.15 -29.90 -1.25
C LYS A 26 1.56 -30.59 -0.02
N SER A 27 1.40 -29.83 1.05
CA SER A 27 0.78 -30.28 2.28
C SER A 27 -0.71 -30.54 2.05
N THR A 28 -1.25 -31.61 2.61
CA THR A 28 -2.70 -31.85 2.72
C THR A 28 -3.37 -30.87 3.67
N ARG A 29 -2.61 -30.10 4.42
CA ARG A 29 -3.10 -29.07 5.35
C ARG A 29 -3.72 -27.92 4.56
N ALA A 30 -4.74 -27.30 5.12
CA ALA A 30 -5.30 -26.05 4.66
C ALA A 30 -4.20 -25.00 4.60
N VAL A 31 -4.02 -24.36 3.44
CA VAL A 31 -3.03 -23.32 3.23
C VAL A 31 -3.77 -22.05 2.86
N GLN A 32 -3.44 -20.96 3.51
CA GLN A 32 -3.98 -19.64 3.19
C GLN A 32 -3.58 -19.24 1.75
N GLY A 33 -4.46 -18.53 1.08
CA GLY A 33 -4.19 -17.93 -0.22
C GLY A 33 -3.16 -16.80 -0.12
N GLU A 34 -2.55 -16.49 -1.25
CA GLU A 34 -1.59 -15.41 -1.35
C GLU A 34 -2.28 -14.05 -1.28
N ASP A 35 -1.56 -13.06 -0.75
CA ASP A 35 -2.03 -11.68 -0.72
C ASP A 35 -1.86 -11.03 -2.09
N ILE A 36 -2.84 -10.23 -2.49
CA ILE A 36 -2.82 -9.47 -3.74
C ILE A 36 -2.44 -8.04 -3.43
N ARG A 37 -1.50 -7.49 -4.20
CA ARG A 37 -1.10 -6.08 -4.13
C ARG A 37 -1.85 -5.28 -5.17
N LEU A 38 -2.53 -4.22 -4.73
CA LEU A 38 -3.27 -3.29 -5.58
C LEU A 38 -2.71 -1.88 -5.35
N ASN A 39 -2.59 -1.11 -6.41
CA ASN A 39 -2.15 0.29 -6.33
C ASN A 39 -3.35 1.20 -6.60
N LEU A 40 -3.57 2.18 -5.72
CA LEU A 40 -4.61 3.19 -5.86
C LEU A 40 -3.96 4.56 -5.89
N THR A 41 -4.09 5.25 -7.01
CA THR A 41 -3.62 6.62 -7.16
C THR A 41 -4.76 7.59 -6.84
N LEU A 42 -4.49 8.51 -5.93
CA LEU A 42 -5.40 9.55 -5.48
C LEU A 42 -4.92 10.92 -5.95
N THR A 43 -5.84 11.85 -6.16
CA THR A 43 -5.49 13.26 -6.23
C THR A 43 -5.20 13.78 -4.82
N PHE A 44 -4.61 14.95 -4.73
CA PHE A 44 -4.28 15.56 -3.45
C PHE A 44 -5.54 15.85 -2.61
N GLU A 45 -6.58 16.34 -3.27
CA GLU A 45 -7.89 16.66 -2.68
C GLU A 45 -8.60 15.40 -2.19
N GLU A 46 -8.57 14.32 -2.98
CA GLU A 46 -9.14 13.03 -2.58
C GLU A 46 -8.46 12.47 -1.33
N ALA A 47 -7.15 12.64 -1.22
CA ALA A 47 -6.41 12.24 -0.02
C ALA A 47 -6.70 13.14 1.18
N ALA A 48 -6.90 14.45 0.96
CA ALA A 48 -7.20 15.41 2.01
C ALA A 48 -8.60 15.23 2.60
N PHE A 49 -9.61 15.01 1.73
CA PHE A 49 -11.01 14.95 2.15
C PHE A 49 -11.55 13.54 2.33
N GLY A 50 -10.84 12.55 1.82
CA GLY A 50 -11.32 11.19 1.73
C GLY A 50 -12.23 10.97 0.52
N CYS A 51 -12.31 9.76 0.07
CA CYS A 51 -13.16 9.37 -1.06
C CYS A 51 -13.51 7.88 -1.01
N GLU A 52 -14.47 7.50 -1.83
CA GLU A 52 -14.77 6.09 -2.12
C GLU A 52 -14.37 5.81 -3.56
N LYS A 53 -13.59 4.74 -3.77
CA LYS A 53 -13.18 4.29 -5.11
C LYS A 53 -13.37 2.81 -5.27
N GLU A 54 -13.66 2.40 -6.49
CA GLU A 54 -13.78 1.00 -6.87
C GLU A 54 -12.57 0.57 -7.68
N ILE A 55 -11.94 -0.52 -7.27
CA ILE A 55 -10.81 -1.13 -7.97
C ILE A 55 -11.27 -2.46 -8.54
N LYS A 56 -11.18 -2.61 -9.86
CA LYS A 56 -11.38 -3.90 -10.53
C LYS A 56 -10.05 -4.64 -10.59
N TYR A 57 -10.06 -5.88 -10.12
CA TYR A 57 -8.87 -6.72 -10.12
C TYR A 57 -9.24 -8.18 -10.39
N LYS A 58 -8.27 -8.95 -10.84
CA LYS A 58 -8.45 -10.38 -11.08
C LYS A 58 -7.89 -11.15 -9.89
N ARG A 59 -8.63 -12.14 -9.44
CA ARG A 59 -8.18 -13.08 -8.42
C ARG A 59 -8.59 -14.50 -8.75
N THR A 60 -7.91 -15.44 -8.19
CA THR A 60 -8.28 -16.84 -8.24
C THR A 60 -9.27 -17.13 -7.12
N GLU A 61 -10.42 -17.67 -7.49
CA GLU A 61 -11.46 -18.11 -6.56
C GLU A 61 -11.66 -19.61 -6.62
N ASN A 62 -12.20 -20.18 -5.56
CA ASN A 62 -12.64 -21.56 -5.61
C ASN A 62 -13.76 -21.72 -6.64
N CYS A 63 -13.65 -22.72 -7.47
CA CYS A 63 -14.67 -23.00 -8.46
C CYS A 63 -16.02 -23.26 -7.77
N PRO A 64 -17.08 -22.51 -8.08
CA PRO A 64 -18.36 -22.64 -7.42
C PRO A 64 -19.01 -24.00 -7.64
N ASP A 65 -18.79 -24.62 -8.80
CA ASP A 65 -19.43 -25.89 -9.18
C ASP A 65 -18.84 -27.08 -8.42
N CYS A 66 -17.53 -27.09 -8.16
CA CYS A 66 -16.89 -28.17 -7.43
C CYS A 66 -16.41 -27.76 -6.04
N LYS A 67 -16.63 -26.52 -5.61
CA LYS A 67 -16.23 -25.99 -4.31
C LYS A 67 -14.75 -26.22 -3.98
N GLY A 68 -13.89 -26.08 -4.98
CA GLY A 68 -12.44 -26.25 -4.82
C GLY A 68 -11.91 -27.68 -4.99
N THR A 69 -12.76 -28.70 -5.12
CA THR A 69 -12.29 -30.11 -5.22
C THR A 69 -11.71 -30.46 -6.59
N GLY A 70 -12.07 -29.75 -7.65
CA GLY A 70 -11.71 -30.06 -9.02
C GLY A 70 -12.53 -31.20 -9.64
N ALA A 71 -13.40 -31.86 -8.88
CA ALA A 71 -14.23 -32.96 -9.33
C ALA A 71 -15.63 -32.46 -9.72
N LYS A 72 -16.24 -33.09 -10.72
CA LYS A 72 -17.61 -32.79 -11.14
C LYS A 72 -18.56 -33.01 -9.97
N GLY A 73 -19.37 -31.98 -9.66
CA GLY A 73 -20.26 -32.03 -8.49
C GLY A 73 -19.56 -32.16 -7.13
N GLY A 74 -18.24 -31.95 -7.07
CA GLY A 74 -17.47 -32.06 -5.83
C GLY A 74 -17.14 -33.50 -5.39
N VAL A 75 -17.54 -34.52 -6.14
CA VAL A 75 -17.42 -35.94 -5.78
C VAL A 75 -16.00 -36.44 -6.02
N THR A 76 -15.32 -36.82 -4.94
CA THR A 76 -13.97 -37.40 -4.98
C THR A 76 -13.96 -38.77 -4.30
N LYS A 77 -13.03 -39.65 -4.70
CA LYS A 77 -12.77 -40.94 -4.02
C LYS A 77 -11.52 -40.81 -3.18
N THR A 78 -11.50 -41.51 -2.04
CA THR A 78 -10.29 -41.60 -1.21
C THR A 78 -9.18 -42.29 -2.00
N CYS A 79 -7.96 -41.76 -1.99
CA CYS A 79 -6.83 -42.39 -2.65
C CYS A 79 -6.45 -43.68 -1.95
N THR A 80 -6.54 -44.82 -2.65
CA THR A 80 -6.25 -46.14 -2.12
C THR A 80 -4.77 -46.35 -1.77
N LYS A 81 -3.86 -45.66 -2.49
CA LYS A 81 -2.43 -45.81 -2.27
C LYS A 81 -1.93 -45.16 -0.96
N CYS A 82 -2.51 -44.07 -0.55
CA CYS A 82 -2.15 -43.37 0.69
C CYS A 82 -3.30 -43.42 1.73
N ASN A 83 -4.36 -44.09 1.47
CA ASN A 83 -5.56 -44.16 2.33
C ASN A 83 -6.02 -42.79 2.82
N GLY A 84 -5.96 -41.78 1.94
CA GLY A 84 -6.38 -40.42 2.26
C GLY A 84 -5.33 -39.53 2.90
N THR A 85 -4.17 -40.04 3.30
CA THR A 85 -3.12 -39.24 4.00
C THR A 85 -2.39 -38.27 3.09
N GLY A 86 -2.42 -38.48 1.75
CA GLY A 86 -1.68 -37.67 0.79
C GLY A 86 -0.19 -37.93 0.73
N VAL A 87 0.36 -38.73 1.64
CA VAL A 87 1.78 -39.09 1.70
C VAL A 87 1.96 -40.59 1.75
N VAL A 88 3.07 -41.07 1.22
CA VAL A 88 3.46 -42.47 1.28
C VAL A 88 4.88 -42.58 1.88
N ASN A 89 5.09 -43.58 2.71
CA ASN A 89 6.40 -43.85 3.27
C ASN A 89 7.24 -44.64 2.28
N SER A 90 8.36 -44.10 1.86
CA SER A 90 9.34 -44.74 1.02
C SER A 90 10.56 -45.16 1.88
N VAL A 91 10.81 -46.45 1.96
CA VAL A 91 11.96 -46.96 2.67
C VAL A 91 13.09 -47.19 1.68
N LYS A 92 14.15 -46.39 1.78
CA LYS A 92 15.40 -46.59 1.01
C LYS A 92 16.41 -47.35 1.87
N ARG A 93 16.84 -48.48 1.39
CA ARG A 93 17.96 -49.24 1.98
C ARG A 93 19.27 -48.71 1.42
N THR A 94 20.10 -48.23 2.30
CA THR A 94 21.48 -47.82 1.96
C THR A 94 22.48 -48.71 2.72
N PRO A 95 23.75 -48.76 2.34
CA PRO A 95 24.77 -49.55 3.08
C PRO A 95 24.92 -49.13 4.54
N LEU A 96 24.45 -47.91 4.89
CA LEU A 96 24.54 -47.35 6.24
C LEU A 96 23.21 -47.52 7.05
N GLY A 97 22.20 -48.26 6.51
CA GLY A 97 20.93 -48.49 7.21
C GLY A 97 19.70 -48.24 6.36
N GLN A 98 18.52 -48.41 6.99
CA GLN A 98 17.23 -48.14 6.37
C GLN A 98 16.75 -46.75 6.76
N PHE A 99 16.48 -45.90 5.76
CA PHE A 99 15.92 -44.59 5.97
C PHE A 99 14.46 -44.56 5.47
N SER A 100 13.54 -44.25 6.37
CA SER A 100 12.13 -44.00 6.01
C SER A 100 11.95 -42.54 5.67
N THR A 101 11.56 -42.25 4.43
CA THR A 101 11.28 -40.87 3.96
C THR A 101 9.81 -40.80 3.56
N GLN A 102 9.11 -39.81 4.07
CA GLN A 102 7.74 -39.49 3.62
C GLN A 102 7.81 -38.70 2.30
N THR A 103 7.14 -39.23 1.29
CA THR A 103 7.05 -38.59 -0.03
C THR A 103 5.60 -38.33 -0.38
N VAL A 104 5.38 -37.29 -1.19
CA VAL A 104 4.01 -36.96 -1.71
C VAL A 104 3.51 -38.16 -2.49
N CYS A 105 2.26 -38.58 -2.22
CA CYS A 105 1.64 -39.69 -2.94
C CYS A 105 1.54 -39.35 -4.44
N PRO A 106 2.17 -40.14 -5.33
CA PRO A 106 2.18 -39.83 -6.77
C PRO A 106 0.79 -39.90 -7.42
N ASP A 107 -0.11 -40.74 -6.91
CA ASP A 107 -1.42 -40.97 -7.51
C ASP A 107 -2.40 -39.83 -7.24
N CYS A 108 -2.37 -39.22 -6.07
CA CYS A 108 -3.23 -38.12 -5.73
C CYS A 108 -2.53 -36.76 -5.67
N GLY A 109 -1.22 -36.73 -5.89
CA GLY A 109 -0.41 -35.48 -5.84
C GLY A 109 -0.47 -34.76 -4.49
N GLY A 110 -0.64 -35.52 -3.39
CA GLY A 110 -0.69 -34.98 -2.04
C GLY A 110 -2.08 -34.60 -1.54
N THR A 111 -3.12 -34.70 -2.35
CA THR A 111 -4.50 -34.32 -1.95
C THR A 111 -5.22 -35.36 -1.10
N GLY A 112 -4.73 -36.59 -1.07
CA GLY A 112 -5.40 -37.73 -0.42
C GLY A 112 -6.67 -38.19 -1.14
N ARG A 113 -7.07 -37.52 -2.23
CA ARG A 113 -8.31 -37.78 -2.96
C ARG A 113 -8.03 -37.92 -4.46
N ILE A 114 -8.83 -38.76 -5.12
CA ILE A 114 -8.74 -38.97 -6.58
C ILE A 114 -10.00 -38.38 -7.23
N ILE A 115 -9.79 -37.60 -8.27
CA ILE A 115 -10.86 -37.02 -9.11
C ILE A 115 -11.26 -38.10 -10.11
N VAL A 116 -12.51 -38.55 -10.02
CA VAL A 116 -13.05 -39.54 -10.99
C VAL A 116 -13.43 -38.84 -12.29
N GLU A 117 -14.20 -37.77 -12.20
CA GLU A 117 -14.54 -36.92 -13.34
C GLU A 117 -14.09 -35.50 -13.08
N LYS A 118 -13.36 -34.90 -14.02
CA LYS A 118 -12.90 -33.52 -13.89
C LYS A 118 -14.10 -32.55 -13.98
N CYS A 119 -14.11 -31.54 -13.13
CA CYS A 119 -15.07 -30.47 -13.25
C CYS A 119 -14.88 -29.70 -14.55
N PRO A 120 -15.93 -29.59 -15.43
CA PRO A 120 -15.79 -28.94 -16.72
C PRO A 120 -15.43 -27.46 -16.61
N LYS A 121 -15.88 -26.77 -15.58
CA LYS A 121 -15.66 -25.33 -15.41
C LYS A 121 -14.23 -24.97 -15.06
N CYS A 122 -13.57 -25.76 -14.25
CA CYS A 122 -12.19 -25.52 -13.82
C CYS A 122 -11.18 -26.54 -14.40
N ASN A 123 -11.64 -27.49 -15.24
CA ASN A 123 -10.81 -28.53 -15.84
C ASN A 123 -9.96 -29.31 -14.81
N GLY A 124 -10.53 -29.59 -13.65
CA GLY A 124 -9.87 -30.35 -12.58
C GLY A 124 -8.99 -29.50 -11.66
N LYS A 125 -8.79 -28.20 -11.94
CA LYS A 125 -7.95 -27.32 -11.10
C LYS A 125 -8.57 -26.96 -9.76
N GLY A 126 -9.89 -27.05 -9.62
CA GLY A 126 -10.65 -26.63 -8.43
C GLY A 126 -10.79 -25.12 -8.29
N ARG A 127 -10.16 -24.33 -9.14
CA ARG A 127 -10.07 -22.88 -9.07
C ARG A 127 -10.29 -22.25 -10.42
N ILE A 128 -10.83 -21.04 -10.43
CA ILE A 128 -11.06 -20.21 -11.60
C ILE A 128 -10.55 -18.81 -11.37
N SER A 129 -10.11 -18.14 -12.42
CA SER A 129 -9.84 -16.70 -12.38
C SER A 129 -11.16 -15.95 -12.50
N SER A 130 -11.40 -15.03 -11.58
CA SER A 130 -12.61 -14.21 -11.51
C SER A 130 -12.20 -12.73 -11.42
N GLU A 131 -12.95 -11.87 -12.06
CA GLU A 131 -12.81 -10.44 -11.91
C GLU A 131 -13.71 -9.97 -10.77
N LYS A 132 -13.12 -9.24 -9.82
CA LYS A 132 -13.83 -8.64 -8.69
C LYS A 132 -13.67 -7.14 -8.65
N THR A 133 -14.66 -6.50 -8.07
CA THR A 133 -14.64 -5.07 -7.75
C THR A 133 -14.52 -4.92 -6.25
N LEU A 134 -13.44 -4.27 -5.79
CA LEU A 134 -13.22 -3.92 -4.39
C LEU A 134 -13.60 -2.46 -4.17
N LYS A 135 -14.53 -2.22 -3.27
CA LYS A 135 -14.86 -0.87 -2.83
C LYS A 135 -13.89 -0.44 -1.73
N VAL A 136 -13.08 0.55 -2.03
CA VAL A 136 -12.07 1.12 -1.14
C VAL A 136 -12.58 2.44 -0.58
N VAL A 137 -12.81 2.49 0.73
CA VAL A 137 -13.17 3.72 1.44
C VAL A 137 -11.91 4.34 2.01
N VAL A 138 -11.48 5.43 1.42
CA VAL A 138 -10.27 6.15 1.80
C VAL A 138 -10.61 7.19 2.86
N PRO A 139 -10.03 7.12 4.06
CA PRO A 139 -10.28 8.11 5.10
C PRO A 139 -9.62 9.46 4.76
N ALA A 140 -10.26 10.55 5.20
CA ALA A 140 -9.71 11.90 5.05
C ALA A 140 -8.36 12.04 5.78
N GLY A 141 -7.39 12.66 5.12
CA GLY A 141 -6.06 12.88 5.66
C GLY A 141 -5.07 11.73 5.45
N ILE A 142 -5.42 10.74 4.62
CA ILE A 142 -4.48 9.65 4.28
C ILE A 142 -3.20 10.22 3.66
N ASP A 143 -2.07 9.59 3.96
CA ASP A 143 -0.76 10.03 3.46
C ASP A 143 -0.27 9.16 2.31
N ASP A 144 0.69 9.70 1.55
CA ASP A 144 1.36 8.95 0.50
C ASP A 144 2.10 7.74 1.08
N GLY A 145 2.15 6.64 0.33
CA GLY A 145 2.79 5.39 0.74
C GLY A 145 2.04 4.59 1.81
N GLN A 146 0.90 5.03 2.29
CA GLN A 146 0.09 4.26 3.24
C GLN A 146 -0.53 3.04 2.56
N ARG A 147 -0.82 2.02 3.38
CA ARG A 147 -1.44 0.77 2.92
C ARG A 147 -2.72 0.47 3.69
N MET A 148 -3.70 -0.06 2.97
CA MET A 148 -4.95 -0.53 3.52
C MET A 148 -5.10 -2.01 3.22
N THR A 149 -5.46 -2.82 4.24
CA THR A 149 -5.58 -4.28 4.09
C THR A 149 -7.05 -4.67 4.16
N TYR A 150 -7.49 -5.40 3.16
CA TYR A 150 -8.84 -5.98 3.06
C TYR A 150 -8.72 -7.50 3.18
N TYR A 151 -9.17 -8.04 4.31
CA TYR A 151 -9.09 -9.46 4.60
C TYR A 151 -10.02 -10.28 3.72
N ASN A 152 -9.59 -11.49 3.34
CA ASN A 152 -10.33 -12.42 2.48
C ASN A 152 -10.60 -11.93 1.05
N GLU A 153 -9.96 -10.86 0.62
CA GLU A 153 -10.05 -10.31 -0.74
C GLU A 153 -8.83 -10.65 -1.62
N GLY A 154 -7.91 -11.48 -1.11
CA GLY A 154 -6.77 -12.02 -1.86
C GLY A 154 -7.11 -13.28 -2.66
N GLU A 155 -6.07 -14.04 -3.03
CA GLU A 155 -6.20 -15.33 -3.73
C GLU A 155 -6.89 -16.37 -2.85
N ALA A 156 -7.65 -17.26 -3.45
CA ALA A 156 -8.27 -18.36 -2.72
C ALA A 156 -7.21 -19.29 -2.11
N GLY A 157 -7.43 -19.74 -0.89
CA GLY A 157 -6.57 -20.71 -0.22
C GLY A 157 -6.54 -22.08 -0.88
N TYR A 158 -5.62 -22.94 -0.48
CA TYR A 158 -5.52 -24.32 -0.95
C TYR A 158 -6.11 -25.27 0.11
N ASN A 159 -6.65 -26.41 -0.35
CA ASN A 159 -7.16 -27.47 0.52
C ASN A 159 -8.17 -27.00 1.57
N GLY A 160 -9.05 -26.04 1.22
CA GLY A 160 -10.00 -25.45 2.15
C GLY A 160 -9.43 -24.38 3.07
N GLY A 161 -8.22 -23.90 2.81
CA GLY A 161 -7.63 -22.75 3.52
C GLY A 161 -8.38 -21.45 3.23
N PRO A 162 -8.27 -20.46 4.12
CA PRO A 162 -8.87 -19.14 3.91
C PRO A 162 -8.22 -18.42 2.73
N ALA A 163 -8.93 -17.45 2.16
CA ALA A 163 -8.35 -16.58 1.17
C ALA A 163 -7.29 -15.67 1.80
N GLY A 164 -6.35 -15.18 0.99
CA GLY A 164 -5.42 -14.12 1.38
C GLY A 164 -6.10 -12.78 1.51
N SER A 165 -5.32 -11.72 1.65
CA SER A 165 -5.79 -10.34 1.77
C SER A 165 -5.50 -9.56 0.49
N ALA A 166 -6.29 -8.54 0.19
CA ALA A 166 -5.93 -7.51 -0.77
C ALA A 166 -5.28 -6.34 -0.02
N VAL A 167 -4.03 -6.04 -0.37
CA VAL A 167 -3.28 -4.91 0.20
C VAL A 167 -3.26 -3.79 -0.83
N VAL A 168 -3.98 -2.72 -0.54
CA VAL A 168 -4.07 -1.52 -1.38
C VAL A 168 -3.00 -0.53 -0.95
N PHE A 169 -2.08 -0.22 -1.84
CA PHE A 169 -1.05 0.81 -1.66
C PHE A 169 -1.57 2.13 -2.22
N ILE A 170 -1.52 3.15 -1.40
CA ILE A 170 -1.98 4.49 -1.75
C ILE A 170 -0.80 5.28 -2.30
N THR A 171 -1.01 5.91 -3.45
CA THR A 171 -0.08 6.87 -4.05
C THR A 171 -0.83 8.18 -4.25
N VAL A 172 -0.34 9.27 -3.65
CA VAL A 172 -0.95 10.59 -3.75
C VAL A 172 -0.19 11.42 -4.78
N LYS A 173 -0.91 11.96 -5.77
CA LYS A 173 -0.31 12.88 -6.74
C LYS A 173 0.07 14.19 -6.07
N PRO A 174 1.24 14.77 -6.39
CA PRO A 174 1.62 16.09 -5.89
C PRO A 174 0.61 17.14 -6.34
N HIS A 175 0.34 18.12 -5.48
CA HIS A 175 -0.48 19.27 -5.83
C HIS A 175 0.35 20.35 -6.54
N LYS A 176 -0.31 21.18 -7.37
CA LYS A 176 0.37 22.22 -8.15
C LYS A 176 0.97 23.34 -7.28
N PHE A 177 0.29 23.67 -6.20
CA PHE A 177 0.64 24.82 -5.34
C PHE A 177 0.98 24.42 -3.92
N PHE A 178 0.35 23.37 -3.39
CA PHE A 178 0.52 22.99 -2.00
C PHE A 178 1.57 21.89 -1.83
N VAL A 179 2.43 22.09 -0.85
CA VAL A 179 3.36 21.07 -0.36
C VAL A 179 2.85 20.61 1.01
N ARG A 180 2.62 19.30 1.16
CA ARG A 180 2.17 18.70 2.40
C ARG A 180 3.35 18.29 3.27
N LYS A 181 3.31 18.61 4.56
CA LYS A 181 4.21 18.08 5.59
C LYS A 181 3.38 17.61 6.78
N GLY A 182 3.14 16.30 6.86
CA GLY A 182 2.22 15.73 7.85
C GLY A 182 0.78 16.22 7.65
N THR A 183 0.23 16.94 8.59
CA THR A 183 -1.10 17.56 8.51
C THR A 183 -1.07 19.00 7.99
N ASP A 184 0.10 19.62 7.96
CA ASP A 184 0.26 21.01 7.56
C ASP A 184 0.49 21.16 6.06
N LEU A 185 0.05 22.29 5.54
CA LEU A 185 0.22 22.70 4.16
C LEU A 185 1.16 23.89 4.06
N TYR A 186 1.96 23.90 3.01
CA TYR A 186 2.85 24.98 2.68
C TYR A 186 2.52 25.49 1.28
N LEU A 187 2.45 26.80 1.15
CA LEU A 187 2.15 27.49 -0.10
C LEU A 187 3.11 28.66 -0.27
N ASP A 188 3.78 28.73 -1.40
CA ASP A 188 4.52 29.92 -1.82
C ASP A 188 3.53 30.85 -2.53
N TYR A 189 3.36 32.05 -2.00
CA TYR A 189 2.42 33.04 -2.50
C TYR A 189 3.18 34.28 -3.00
N PRO A 190 3.13 34.59 -4.31
CA PRO A 190 3.82 35.75 -4.86
C PRO A 190 3.03 37.03 -4.55
N ILE A 191 3.76 38.06 -4.12
CA ILE A 191 3.25 39.43 -3.99
C ILE A 191 4.22 40.41 -4.67
N THR A 192 3.70 41.55 -5.06
CA THR A 192 4.54 42.60 -5.64
C THR A 192 5.34 43.32 -4.55
N MET A 193 6.49 43.92 -4.92
CA MET A 193 7.28 44.73 -3.99
C MET A 193 6.51 45.90 -3.38
N ILE A 194 5.54 46.46 -4.14
CA ILE A 194 4.68 47.56 -3.68
C ILE A 194 3.73 47.06 -2.58
N GLN A 195 3.11 45.87 -2.80
CA GLN A 195 2.26 45.24 -1.79
C GLN A 195 3.02 44.90 -0.52
N ALA A 196 4.26 44.42 -0.66
CA ALA A 196 5.12 44.13 0.47
C ALA A 196 5.51 45.40 1.26
N ALA A 197 5.77 46.51 0.58
CA ALA A 197 6.15 47.76 1.20
C ALA A 197 4.99 48.46 1.92
N LEU A 198 3.83 48.52 1.27
CA LEU A 198 2.66 49.25 1.76
C LEU A 198 1.75 48.41 2.66
N GLY A 199 1.89 47.08 2.62
CA GLY A 199 0.95 46.14 3.18
C GLY A 199 -0.26 45.95 2.27
N CYS A 200 -0.92 44.83 2.38
CA CYS A 200 -2.11 44.53 1.58
C CYS A 200 -2.98 43.44 2.23
N ARG A 201 -4.20 43.31 1.77
CA ARG A 201 -5.08 42.18 2.04
C ARG A 201 -5.17 41.32 0.79
N VAL A 202 -4.89 40.04 0.95
CA VAL A 202 -4.88 39.09 -0.18
C VAL A 202 -5.79 37.89 0.14
N GLN A 203 -6.38 37.33 -0.92
CA GLN A 203 -7.17 36.11 -0.83
C GLN A 203 -6.27 34.92 -1.13
N ILE A 204 -5.96 34.15 -0.09
CA ILE A 204 -5.12 32.96 -0.19
C ILE A 204 -5.99 31.76 -0.54
N PRO A 205 -5.68 31.01 -1.61
CA PRO A 205 -6.39 29.78 -1.89
C PRO A 205 -6.15 28.75 -0.77
N THR A 206 -7.19 28.04 -0.39
CA THR A 206 -7.11 26.89 0.51
C THR A 206 -7.64 25.66 -0.22
N LEU A 207 -7.63 24.49 0.39
CA LEU A 207 -8.13 23.28 -0.25
C LEU A 207 -9.66 23.32 -0.55
N LYS A 208 -10.42 24.09 0.18
CA LYS A 208 -11.90 24.15 0.02
C LYS A 208 -12.39 25.49 -0.51
N ASP A 209 -11.79 26.55 -0.02
CA ASP A 209 -12.24 27.93 -0.18
C ASP A 209 -11.03 28.87 -0.34
N SER A 210 -11.23 30.14 -0.07
CA SER A 210 -10.15 31.11 0.10
C SER A 210 -10.19 31.68 1.52
N ALA A 211 -9.04 32.07 2.04
CA ALA A 211 -8.90 32.76 3.32
C ALA A 211 -8.30 34.14 3.10
N GLU A 212 -8.83 35.15 3.76
CA GLU A 212 -8.24 36.48 3.75
C GLU A 212 -7.01 36.50 4.66
N LEU A 213 -5.89 37.00 4.14
CA LEU A 213 -4.66 37.22 4.87
C LEU A 213 -4.26 38.69 4.77
N GLU A 214 -4.06 39.33 5.90
CA GLU A 214 -3.51 40.67 6.01
C GLU A 214 -1.99 40.59 6.10
N ILE A 215 -1.33 41.21 5.12
CA ILE A 215 0.14 41.31 5.04
C ILE A 215 0.54 42.70 5.52
N PRO A 216 1.28 42.81 6.64
CA PRO A 216 1.73 44.08 7.18
C PRO A 216 2.69 44.81 6.23
N ALA A 217 2.71 46.13 6.32
CA ALA A 217 3.68 46.96 5.60
C ALA A 217 5.11 46.58 6.03
N GLY A 218 6.04 46.58 5.06
CA GLY A 218 7.46 46.24 5.29
C GLY A 218 7.73 44.75 5.37
N THR A 219 6.78 43.87 4.97
CA THR A 219 6.97 42.41 4.93
C THR A 219 8.09 42.03 3.97
N GLN A 220 9.03 41.24 4.46
CA GLN A 220 10.17 40.76 3.66
C GLN A 220 9.83 39.44 2.94
N SER A 221 10.51 39.21 1.81
CA SER A 221 10.42 37.92 1.11
C SER A 221 10.90 36.78 2.01
N GLY A 222 10.17 35.66 2.01
CA GLY A 222 10.44 34.52 2.88
C GLY A 222 9.73 34.60 4.25
N THR A 223 8.96 35.67 4.51
CA THR A 223 8.13 35.74 5.70
C THR A 223 6.98 34.72 5.61
N VAL A 224 6.81 33.93 6.69
CA VAL A 224 5.79 32.87 6.73
C VAL A 224 4.64 33.28 7.64
N PHE A 225 3.45 33.28 7.08
CA PHE A 225 2.19 33.50 7.79
C PHE A 225 1.48 32.19 8.04
N ARG A 226 0.92 32.00 9.23
CA ARG A 226 0.18 30.81 9.63
C ARG A 226 -1.32 31.09 9.64
N ILE A 227 -2.06 30.32 8.86
CA ILE A 227 -3.53 30.32 8.89
C ILE A 227 -3.99 29.03 9.57
N ARG A 228 -4.59 29.19 10.75
CA ARG A 228 -4.98 28.07 11.61
C ARG A 228 -6.10 27.23 10.99
N ASN A 229 -6.06 25.91 11.20
CA ASN A 229 -7.08 24.95 10.80
C ASN A 229 -7.39 24.92 9.28
N LYS A 230 -6.47 25.39 8.44
CA LYS A 230 -6.59 25.35 6.97
C LYS A 230 -5.69 24.30 6.30
N GLY A 231 -5.09 23.41 7.10
CA GLY A 231 -4.36 22.24 6.67
C GLY A 231 -5.24 21.01 6.43
N ILE A 232 -4.63 19.84 6.47
CA ILE A 232 -5.26 18.53 6.25
C ILE A 232 -5.78 17.98 7.59
N LYS A 233 -6.89 17.26 7.54
CA LYS A 233 -7.46 16.59 8.70
C LYS A 233 -6.51 15.48 9.19
N HIS A 234 -6.32 15.40 10.50
CA HIS A 234 -5.58 14.31 11.10
C HIS A 234 -6.39 13.00 11.02
N LEU A 235 -5.74 11.87 10.66
CA LEU A 235 -6.39 10.57 10.49
C LEU A 235 -7.11 10.06 11.75
N LYS A 236 -6.52 10.27 12.92
CA LYS A 236 -6.99 9.72 14.19
C LYS A 236 -7.68 10.75 15.09
N LEU A 237 -7.38 12.03 14.91
CA LEU A 237 -7.89 13.12 15.73
C LEU A 237 -8.92 13.92 14.92
N LYS A 238 -9.80 14.63 15.63
CA LYS A 238 -10.77 15.55 14.99
C LYS A 238 -10.16 16.95 14.73
N GLU A 239 -8.85 17.00 14.57
CA GLU A 239 -8.09 18.22 14.40
C GLU A 239 -7.63 18.37 12.95
N TYR A 240 -7.39 19.62 12.56
CA TYR A 240 -6.84 20.00 11.27
C TYR A 240 -5.46 20.61 11.49
N GLY A 241 -4.55 20.37 10.59
CA GLY A 241 -3.30 21.11 10.52
C GLY A 241 -3.51 22.55 10.08
N ASP A 242 -2.43 23.26 9.89
CA ASP A 242 -2.42 24.66 9.51
C ASP A 242 -1.93 24.84 8.07
N LEU A 243 -2.23 26.01 7.51
CA LEU A 243 -1.67 26.44 6.25
C LEU A 243 -0.60 27.50 6.52
N TYR A 244 0.61 27.20 6.09
CA TYR A 244 1.75 28.11 6.14
C TYR A 244 1.94 28.75 4.75
N VAL A 245 1.78 30.06 4.71
CA VAL A 245 1.92 30.88 3.52
C VAL A 245 3.27 31.57 3.54
N ASN A 246 4.18 31.13 2.69
CA ASN A 246 5.48 31.76 2.48
C ASN A 246 5.33 32.87 1.45
N VAL A 247 5.52 34.10 1.83
CA VAL A 247 5.40 35.26 0.95
C VAL A 247 6.68 35.39 0.11
N VAL A 248 6.52 35.38 -1.18
CA VAL A 248 7.62 35.59 -2.15
C VAL A 248 7.43 36.95 -2.82
N VAL A 249 8.34 37.86 -2.57
CA VAL A 249 8.26 39.20 -3.17
C VAL A 249 8.82 39.14 -4.59
N GLU A 250 8.00 39.45 -5.57
CA GLU A 250 8.38 39.53 -6.97
C GLU A 250 8.76 40.95 -7.37
N VAL A 251 9.95 41.08 -7.95
CA VAL A 251 10.43 42.35 -8.55
C VAL A 251 10.05 42.34 -10.03
N PRO A 252 9.34 43.36 -10.53
CA PRO A 252 8.94 43.44 -11.93
C PRO A 252 10.13 43.50 -12.86
N GLN A 253 10.19 42.57 -13.82
CA GLN A 253 11.29 42.52 -14.81
C GLN A 253 11.13 43.55 -15.94
N LYS A 254 9.89 43.93 -16.25
CA LYS A 254 9.58 44.91 -17.32
C LYS A 254 8.88 46.10 -16.69
N LEU A 255 9.47 47.27 -16.82
CA LEU A 255 8.97 48.54 -16.30
C LEU A 255 8.62 49.46 -17.47
N THR A 256 7.48 50.15 -17.34
CA THR A 256 7.18 51.30 -18.21
C THR A 256 8.11 52.48 -17.88
N ALA A 257 8.19 53.49 -18.77
CA ALA A 257 8.99 54.67 -18.51
C ALA A 257 8.55 55.40 -17.23
N GLU A 258 7.23 55.53 -17.04
CA GLU A 258 6.67 56.15 -15.83
C GLU A 258 7.00 55.38 -14.53
N GLN A 259 6.88 54.06 -14.55
CA GLN A 259 7.23 53.23 -13.40
C GLN A 259 8.73 53.38 -13.05
N ARG A 260 9.60 53.45 -14.04
CA ARG A 260 11.02 53.65 -13.83
C ARG A 260 11.32 54.99 -13.18
N ASP A 261 10.67 56.05 -13.67
CA ASP A 261 10.84 57.39 -13.12
C ASP A 261 10.36 57.50 -11.67
N LEU A 262 9.25 56.81 -11.35
CA LEU A 262 8.74 56.72 -9.94
C LEU A 262 9.71 55.98 -9.03
N LEU A 263 10.31 54.87 -9.50
CA LEU A 263 11.31 54.15 -8.71
C LEU A 263 12.59 54.96 -8.49
N TYR A 264 13.07 55.73 -9.49
CA TYR A 264 14.18 56.64 -9.29
C TYR A 264 13.89 57.76 -8.28
N LYS A 265 12.67 58.30 -8.31
CA LYS A 265 12.26 59.29 -7.29
C LYS A 265 12.21 58.64 -5.88
N LEU A 266 11.73 57.42 -5.75
CA LEU A 266 11.70 56.69 -4.49
C LEU A 266 13.15 56.48 -3.97
N ASP A 267 14.04 56.03 -4.80
CA ASP A 267 15.48 55.82 -4.47
C ASP A 267 16.12 57.08 -3.92
N SER A 268 15.88 58.23 -4.61
CA SER A 268 16.42 59.53 -4.19
C SER A 268 15.86 60.05 -2.85
N THR A 269 14.74 59.53 -2.37
CA THR A 269 14.14 59.89 -1.07
C THR A 269 14.46 58.92 0.06
N SER A 270 15.11 57.78 -0.27
CA SER A 270 15.45 56.74 0.70
C SER A 270 16.85 56.90 1.32
N THR A 271 17.59 57.92 0.92
CA THR A 271 18.89 58.34 1.47
C THR A 271 18.71 59.45 2.47
#